data_d8a6f2afd789350f9433cb54872508fe
#
_entry.id   d8a6f2afd789350f9433cb54872508fe
#
_cell.length_a   1.000
_cell.length_b   1.000
_cell.length_c   1.000
_cell.angle_alpha   90.00
_cell.angle_beta   90.00
_cell.angle_gamma   90.00
#
_symmetry.space_group_name_H-M   'P 1'
#
loop_
_entity.id
_entity.type
_entity.pdbx_description
1 polymer ?
#
loop_
_entity_poly.entity_id
_entity_poly.type
_entity_poly.pdbx_seq_one_letter_code
_entity_poly.pdbx_strand_id
1 'polypeptide(L)'
;MAFWYFVQFILDQQMRGAHEYARKKGVILKGDIPIGVSRDGVEAWVEPRYFNLNGQAGAPPDAFSANGQNWGFPTYNWEEMIADGCLWWEKRFSKMAQYFDAYRIDHVLGFFRIWEIPIDAVYGILGQFSPALGMTREEIAGYGFNFQDYMLEPFITDWVLERTFGERASEIREKYLLPTHDDMYRLKPEYDTQRKIEAAFKDADQDGKNVAEALMSLVSNVLFLRDRKDANKFHPRISVQHDFIYEALWQSDKEAFNRLYNDYFYRRNNDFWYGEAMKKLPRLVEATRMLVCAEDLGMVPDCVPWVINQLRILSLEIQTMPKDVNVKFGVLAKNPYRSVSTIFTHDMPTLRQWWDEDRDLTQEYYNAVLWKQGPAPHPLPGDVAEQVVVNHLNSPSMLCMLSLQDWLSIDETIRLADPDAERINIPANPRHYWRYRMHMTISQLMACKEFNEKMTKLITNSGRK
;
A
#
# COMPACT_ATOMS: atom_id res chain seq x y z
N MET A 1 25.02 6.51 -23.81
CA MET A 1 25.47 6.68 -22.40
C MET A 1 25.73 8.13 -22.03
N ALA A 2 26.54 8.90 -22.76
CA ALA A 2 26.85 10.30 -22.43
C ALA A 2 25.63 11.21 -22.19
N PHE A 3 24.55 11.03 -22.95
CA PHE A 3 23.28 11.75 -22.75
C PHE A 3 22.70 11.57 -21.35
N TRP A 4 22.62 10.33 -20.87
CA TRP A 4 22.05 10.05 -19.54
C TRP A 4 22.94 10.56 -18.40
N TYR A 5 24.27 10.51 -18.54
CA TYR A 5 25.19 11.15 -17.59
C TYR A 5 25.00 12.65 -17.54
N PHE A 6 24.85 13.28 -18.70
CA PHE A 6 24.57 14.73 -18.79
C PHE A 6 23.25 15.09 -18.11
N VAL A 7 22.17 14.32 -18.36
CA VAL A 7 20.86 14.54 -17.72
C VAL A 7 21.00 14.45 -16.20
N GLN A 8 21.64 13.41 -15.68
CA GLN A 8 21.82 13.23 -14.24
C GLN A 8 22.67 14.34 -13.62
N PHE A 9 23.68 14.78 -14.30
CA PHE A 9 24.53 15.91 -13.86
C PHE A 9 23.74 17.22 -13.76
N ILE A 10 22.95 17.53 -14.79
CA ILE A 10 22.09 18.73 -14.79
C ILE A 10 21.03 18.66 -13.71
N LEU A 11 20.38 17.51 -13.53
CA LEU A 11 19.37 17.31 -12.47
C LEU A 11 19.98 17.50 -11.07
N ASP A 12 21.18 16.96 -10.83
CA ASP A 12 21.90 17.16 -9.57
C ASP A 12 22.13 18.65 -9.29
N GLN A 13 22.64 19.39 -10.27
CA GLN A 13 22.88 20.83 -10.12
C GLN A 13 21.59 21.62 -9.86
N GLN A 14 20.53 21.33 -10.63
CA GLN A 14 19.25 22.01 -10.47
C GLN A 14 18.61 21.73 -9.12
N MET A 15 18.63 20.48 -8.64
CA MET A 15 18.06 20.11 -7.35
C MET A 15 18.83 20.74 -6.19
N ARG A 16 20.18 20.79 -6.23
CA ARG A 16 21.00 21.50 -5.24
C ARG A 16 20.67 22.99 -5.22
N GLY A 17 20.62 23.62 -6.39
CA GLY A 17 20.29 25.05 -6.50
C GLY A 17 18.89 25.36 -5.96
N ALA A 18 17.90 24.54 -6.26
CA ALA A 18 16.54 24.66 -5.74
C ALA A 18 16.50 24.51 -4.22
N HIS A 19 17.18 23.52 -3.66
CA HIS A 19 17.27 23.29 -2.22
C HIS A 19 17.94 24.46 -1.49
N GLU A 20 19.09 24.92 -1.98
CA GLU A 20 19.77 26.08 -1.42
C GLU A 20 18.90 27.35 -1.45
N TYR A 21 18.20 27.57 -2.57
CA TYR A 21 17.29 28.70 -2.70
C TYR A 21 16.12 28.61 -1.71
N ALA A 22 15.47 27.42 -1.60
CA ALA A 22 14.40 27.18 -0.65
C ALA A 22 14.85 27.49 0.79
N ARG A 23 16.00 26.96 1.20
CA ARG A 23 16.57 27.20 2.55
C ARG A 23 16.84 28.69 2.81
N LYS A 24 17.36 29.43 1.84
CA LYS A 24 17.56 30.90 1.94
C LYS A 24 16.24 31.66 2.13
N LYS A 25 15.12 31.05 1.68
CA LYS A 25 13.76 31.61 1.85
C LYS A 25 13.03 31.07 3.07
N GLY A 26 13.67 30.26 3.91
CA GLY A 26 13.04 29.63 5.08
C GLY A 26 12.08 28.48 4.72
N VAL A 27 12.19 27.95 3.50
CA VAL A 27 11.36 26.84 3.04
C VAL A 27 12.14 25.53 3.16
N ILE A 28 11.58 24.56 3.84
CA ILE A 28 12.12 23.22 4.02
C ILE A 28 11.58 22.32 2.89
N LEU A 29 12.46 21.58 2.22
CA LEU A 29 12.08 20.59 1.25
C LEU A 29 12.05 19.21 1.89
N LYS A 30 10.94 18.50 1.73
CA LYS A 30 10.76 17.11 2.18
C LYS A 30 10.69 16.20 0.95
N GLY A 31 11.65 15.28 0.83
CA GLY A 31 11.69 14.28 -0.22
C GLY A 31 10.84 13.07 0.10
N ASP A 32 10.65 12.22 -0.90
CA ASP A 32 10.02 10.91 -0.78
C ASP A 32 10.97 9.84 -1.32
N ILE A 33 11.21 8.78 -0.54
CA ILE A 33 12.09 7.69 -0.94
C ILE A 33 11.22 6.46 -1.21
N PRO A 34 11.05 6.07 -2.49
CA PRO A 34 10.25 4.91 -2.83
C PRO A 34 10.84 3.63 -2.25
N ILE A 35 9.98 2.74 -1.75
CA ILE A 35 10.38 1.41 -1.28
C ILE A 35 10.90 0.55 -2.43
N GLY A 36 10.40 0.72 -3.63
CA GLY A 36 10.73 -0.12 -4.77
C GLY A 36 11.78 0.46 -5.70
N VAL A 37 12.37 -0.42 -6.49
CA VAL A 37 13.17 -0.09 -7.67
C VAL A 37 12.58 -0.79 -8.89
N SER A 38 12.76 -0.23 -10.08
CA SER A 38 12.34 -0.93 -11.30
C SER A 38 13.10 -2.25 -11.45
N ARG A 39 12.38 -3.32 -11.76
CA ARG A 39 12.97 -4.65 -12.03
C ARG A 39 14.02 -4.61 -13.14
N ASP A 40 13.78 -3.78 -14.15
CA ASP A 40 14.65 -3.57 -15.31
C ASP A 40 15.50 -2.30 -15.16
N GLY A 41 15.56 -1.74 -13.94
CA GLY A 41 16.31 -0.53 -13.62
C GLY A 41 17.80 -0.77 -13.39
N VAL A 42 18.53 0.33 -13.34
CA VAL A 42 19.99 0.32 -13.14
C VAL A 42 20.38 -0.35 -11.82
N GLU A 43 19.63 -0.12 -10.75
CA GLU A 43 19.90 -0.68 -9.42
C GLU A 43 19.85 -2.22 -9.44
N ALA A 44 18.79 -2.80 -9.99
CA ALA A 44 18.63 -4.24 -10.07
C ALA A 44 19.63 -4.89 -11.03
N TRP A 45 20.10 -4.14 -12.04
CA TRP A 45 21.10 -4.62 -12.99
C TRP A 45 22.52 -4.54 -12.45
N VAL A 46 22.89 -3.45 -11.78
CA VAL A 46 24.26 -3.23 -11.29
C VAL A 46 24.54 -3.96 -9.98
N GLU A 47 23.54 -4.04 -9.09
CA GLU A 47 23.66 -4.64 -7.77
C GLU A 47 22.58 -5.73 -7.54
N PRO A 48 22.48 -6.75 -8.42
CA PRO A 48 21.39 -7.75 -8.37
C PRO A 48 21.38 -8.55 -7.06
N ARG A 49 22.50 -8.67 -6.35
CA ARG A 49 22.61 -9.36 -5.06
C ARG A 49 21.67 -8.82 -3.98
N TYR A 50 21.28 -7.53 -4.05
CA TYR A 50 20.41 -6.90 -3.08
C TYR A 50 18.92 -7.10 -3.37
N PHE A 51 18.57 -7.77 -4.46
CA PHE A 51 17.18 -7.88 -4.91
C PHE A 51 16.78 -9.33 -5.18
N ASN A 52 15.56 -9.69 -4.71
CA ASN A 52 14.92 -10.96 -5.03
C ASN A 52 14.13 -10.80 -6.33
N LEU A 53 14.74 -11.13 -7.45
CA LEU A 53 14.13 -10.96 -8.77
C LEU A 53 13.03 -11.99 -9.08
N ASN A 54 12.89 -13.05 -8.27
CA ASN A 54 11.83 -14.05 -8.36
C ASN A 54 10.61 -13.73 -7.47
N GLY A 55 10.62 -12.59 -6.79
CA GLY A 55 9.53 -12.06 -5.98
C GLY A 55 9.05 -10.71 -6.49
N GLN A 56 7.85 -10.34 -6.12
CA GLN A 56 7.23 -9.04 -6.39
C GLN A 56 6.74 -8.45 -5.07
N ALA A 57 7.03 -7.17 -4.82
CA ALA A 57 6.46 -6.49 -3.67
C ALA A 57 5.01 -6.06 -3.96
N GLY A 58 4.22 -5.98 -2.92
CA GLY A 58 2.84 -5.52 -2.99
C GLY A 58 2.23 -5.30 -1.61
N ALA A 59 0.91 -5.31 -1.56
CA ALA A 59 0.13 -5.23 -0.34
C ALA A 59 -0.90 -6.38 -0.27
N PRO A 60 -1.19 -6.88 0.94
CA PRO A 60 -2.24 -7.87 1.12
C PRO A 60 -3.63 -7.30 0.75
N PRO A 61 -4.64 -8.16 0.54
CA PRO A 61 -6.03 -7.74 0.40
C PRO A 61 -6.48 -6.80 1.51
N ASP A 62 -7.18 -5.74 1.13
CA ASP A 62 -7.76 -4.75 2.02
C ASP A 62 -9.09 -4.20 1.46
N ALA A 63 -9.65 -3.18 2.11
CA ALA A 63 -10.90 -2.53 1.68
C ALA A 63 -10.79 -1.84 0.30
N PHE A 64 -9.60 -1.51 -0.16
CA PHE A 64 -9.36 -0.84 -1.46
C PHE A 64 -9.07 -1.84 -2.59
N SER A 65 -8.61 -3.04 -2.26
CA SER A 65 -8.26 -4.08 -3.23
C SER A 65 -8.52 -5.46 -2.66
N ALA A 66 -9.64 -6.08 -3.03
CA ALA A 66 -10.03 -7.42 -2.58
C ALA A 66 -9.02 -8.51 -2.96
N ASN A 67 -8.29 -8.33 -4.05
CA ASN A 67 -7.25 -9.25 -4.52
C ASN A 67 -5.84 -8.86 -4.07
N GLY A 68 -5.70 -7.81 -3.21
CA GLY A 68 -4.42 -7.23 -2.88
C GLY A 68 -3.80 -6.47 -4.05
N GLN A 69 -2.69 -5.80 -3.77
CA GLN A 69 -1.97 -5.00 -4.77
C GLN A 69 -0.67 -5.70 -5.14
N ASN A 70 -0.35 -5.75 -6.43
CA ASN A 70 0.94 -6.19 -6.94
C ASN A 70 1.65 -4.99 -7.58
N TRP A 71 2.69 -4.50 -6.93
CA TRP A 71 3.46 -3.34 -7.40
C TRP A 71 4.51 -3.70 -8.45
N GLY A 72 4.80 -4.99 -8.63
CA GLY A 72 5.64 -5.51 -9.72
C GLY A 72 7.15 -5.35 -9.54
N PHE A 73 7.65 -4.55 -8.60
CA PHE A 73 9.08 -4.41 -8.36
C PHE A 73 9.63 -5.52 -7.46
N PRO A 74 10.94 -5.83 -7.53
CA PRO A 74 11.57 -6.89 -6.74
C PRO A 74 11.59 -6.55 -5.26
N THR A 75 11.55 -7.57 -4.40
CA THR A 75 11.78 -7.40 -2.97
C THR A 75 13.27 -7.34 -2.65
N TYR A 76 13.62 -6.89 -1.43
CA TYR A 76 15.01 -6.78 -1.00
C TYR A 76 15.55 -8.08 -0.41
N ASN A 77 16.77 -8.41 -0.77
CA ASN A 77 17.57 -9.43 -0.08
C ASN A 77 18.22 -8.79 1.17
N TRP A 78 17.45 -8.73 2.25
CA TRP A 78 17.92 -8.11 3.48
C TRP A 78 19.11 -8.82 4.13
N GLU A 79 19.31 -10.10 3.89
CA GLU A 79 20.48 -10.83 4.40
C GLU A 79 21.77 -10.23 3.84
N GLU A 80 21.85 -10.04 2.52
CA GLU A 80 22.98 -9.39 1.87
C GLU A 80 23.14 -7.92 2.26
N MET A 81 22.01 -7.18 2.34
CA MET A 81 22.06 -5.78 2.75
C MET A 81 22.55 -5.59 4.18
N ILE A 82 22.09 -6.41 5.12
CA ILE A 82 22.50 -6.34 6.53
C ILE A 82 23.98 -6.76 6.67
N ALA A 83 24.43 -7.77 5.91
CA ALA A 83 25.81 -8.26 5.95
C ALA A 83 26.84 -7.18 5.62
N ASP A 84 26.51 -6.25 4.70
CA ASP A 84 27.38 -5.11 4.39
C ASP A 84 27.02 -3.81 5.13
N GLY A 85 26.10 -3.89 6.09
CA GLY A 85 25.67 -2.75 6.89
C GLY A 85 24.70 -1.82 6.18
N CYS A 86 23.90 -2.32 5.25
CA CYS A 86 22.91 -1.56 4.49
C CYS A 86 23.51 -0.42 3.63
N LEU A 87 24.72 -0.61 3.11
CA LEU A 87 25.45 0.43 2.36
C LEU A 87 24.68 0.99 1.17
N TRP A 88 23.88 0.17 0.50
CA TRP A 88 23.06 0.62 -0.62
C TRP A 88 22.02 1.66 -0.19
N TRP A 89 21.33 1.41 0.92
CA TRP A 89 20.36 2.35 1.50
C TRP A 89 21.04 3.60 2.06
N GLU A 90 22.17 3.44 2.76
CA GLU A 90 22.95 4.56 3.30
C GLU A 90 23.40 5.54 2.19
N LYS A 91 23.84 5.02 1.04
CA LYS A 91 24.16 5.83 -0.13
C LYS A 91 22.95 6.60 -0.66
N ARG A 92 21.78 5.96 -0.73
CA ARG A 92 20.54 6.64 -1.16
C ARG A 92 20.18 7.78 -0.22
N PHE A 93 20.16 7.55 1.08
CA PHE A 93 19.83 8.60 2.06
C PHE A 93 20.86 9.72 2.05
N SER A 94 22.15 9.41 1.96
CA SER A 94 23.22 10.42 1.86
C SER A 94 23.08 11.27 0.61
N LYS A 95 22.67 10.67 -0.51
CA LYS A 95 22.39 11.41 -1.74
C LYS A 95 21.17 12.32 -1.59
N MET A 96 20.10 11.82 -1.01
CA MET A 96 18.87 12.57 -0.75
C MET A 96 19.10 13.77 0.19
N ALA A 97 19.99 13.64 1.19
CA ALA A 97 20.36 14.73 2.09
C ALA A 97 21.01 15.94 1.41
N GLN A 98 21.44 15.81 0.15
CA GLN A 98 21.93 16.92 -0.65
C GLN A 98 20.82 17.79 -1.24
N TYR A 99 19.57 17.27 -1.25
CA TYR A 99 18.42 17.90 -1.91
C TYR A 99 17.27 18.22 -0.93
N PHE A 100 17.25 17.58 0.25
CA PHE A 100 16.13 17.65 1.17
C PHE A 100 16.59 17.80 2.61
N ASP A 101 15.72 18.38 3.43
CA ASP A 101 15.90 18.57 4.88
C ASP A 101 15.14 17.52 5.69
N ALA A 102 14.11 16.94 5.09
CA ALA A 102 13.30 15.86 5.63
C ALA A 102 12.99 14.85 4.52
N TYR A 103 12.59 13.64 4.87
CA TYR A 103 12.13 12.66 3.91
C TYR A 103 11.03 11.76 4.46
N ARG A 104 10.19 11.25 3.58
CA ARG A 104 9.24 10.19 3.85
C ARG A 104 9.86 8.85 3.41
N ILE A 105 9.90 7.89 4.31
CA ILE A 105 10.14 6.50 3.94
C ILE A 105 8.81 5.96 3.44
N ASP A 106 8.74 5.72 2.15
CA ASP A 106 7.61 5.04 1.54
C ASP A 106 7.52 3.60 2.04
N HIS A 107 6.31 3.17 2.39
CA HIS A 107 6.04 1.83 2.91
C HIS A 107 7.05 1.38 3.99
N VAL A 108 7.18 2.14 5.09
CA VAL A 108 8.13 1.80 6.18
C VAL A 108 7.93 0.40 6.71
N LEU A 109 6.72 -0.15 6.60
CA LEU A 109 6.39 -1.53 6.96
C LEU A 109 7.26 -2.56 6.22
N GLY A 110 7.75 -2.22 5.02
CA GLY A 110 8.67 -3.06 4.24
C GLY A 110 10.03 -3.29 4.91
N PHE A 111 10.42 -2.46 5.89
CA PHE A 111 11.62 -2.65 6.71
C PHE A 111 11.39 -3.63 7.87
N PHE A 112 10.15 -3.89 8.24
CA PHE A 112 9.74 -4.92 9.18
C PHE A 112 9.50 -6.24 8.46
N ARG A 113 8.66 -6.21 7.45
CA ARG A 113 8.27 -7.26 6.52
C ARG A 113 7.68 -6.65 5.26
N ILE A 114 7.86 -7.30 4.14
CA ILE A 114 7.22 -6.95 2.88
C ILE A 114 6.16 -7.99 2.53
N TRP A 115 5.09 -7.59 1.86
CA TRP A 115 4.19 -8.54 1.21
C TRP A 115 4.85 -8.99 -0.09
N GLU A 116 5.31 -10.23 -0.11
CA GLU A 116 6.04 -10.81 -1.23
C GLU A 116 5.15 -11.75 -2.03
N ILE A 117 4.96 -11.43 -3.29
CA ILE A 117 4.08 -12.11 -4.24
C ILE A 117 4.96 -12.93 -5.18
N PRO A 118 4.60 -14.22 -5.48
CA PRO A 118 5.30 -15.03 -6.47
C PRO A 118 5.32 -14.35 -7.85
N ILE A 119 6.39 -14.55 -8.62
CA ILE A 119 6.56 -13.91 -9.95
C ILE A 119 5.50 -14.36 -10.96
N ASP A 120 4.95 -15.55 -10.78
CA ASP A 120 3.89 -16.15 -11.60
C ASP A 120 2.47 -15.75 -11.17
N ALA A 121 2.32 -14.99 -10.09
CA ALA A 121 1.05 -14.40 -9.68
C ALA A 121 0.84 -13.01 -10.29
N VAL A 122 -0.41 -12.70 -10.63
CA VAL A 122 -0.87 -11.38 -11.08
C VAL A 122 -1.35 -10.55 -9.90
N TYR A 123 -2.10 -11.17 -9.00
CA TYR A 123 -2.72 -10.52 -7.84
C TYR A 123 -1.93 -10.71 -6.56
N GLY A 124 -2.15 -9.81 -5.61
CA GLY A 124 -1.52 -9.84 -4.28
C GLY A 124 -2.01 -10.97 -3.38
N ILE A 125 -3.15 -11.57 -3.66
CA ILE A 125 -3.79 -12.56 -2.78
C ILE A 125 -2.96 -13.82 -2.52
N LEU A 126 -2.06 -14.19 -3.43
CA LEU A 126 -1.10 -15.31 -3.28
C LEU A 126 0.23 -14.91 -2.62
N GLY A 127 0.31 -13.69 -2.12
CA GLY A 127 1.48 -13.23 -1.39
C GLY A 127 1.59 -13.79 0.02
N GLN A 128 2.76 -13.62 0.61
CA GLN A 128 3.04 -13.91 2.02
C GLN A 128 3.96 -12.84 2.61
N PHE A 129 3.94 -12.63 3.92
CA PHE A 129 4.91 -11.73 4.55
C PHE A 129 6.32 -12.34 4.50
N SER A 130 7.28 -11.51 4.13
CA SER A 130 8.71 -11.87 4.06
C SER A 130 9.55 -10.79 4.78
N PRO A 131 10.34 -11.16 5.83
CA PRO A 131 10.35 -12.44 6.51
C PRO A 131 9.12 -12.65 7.40
N ALA A 132 8.79 -13.92 7.67
CA ALA A 132 7.79 -14.31 8.64
C ALA A 132 8.10 -15.69 9.24
N LEU A 133 7.53 -15.96 10.42
CA LEU A 133 7.66 -17.25 11.10
C LEU A 133 6.62 -18.23 10.53
N GLY A 134 6.93 -18.90 9.43
CA GLY A 134 6.11 -19.98 8.90
C GLY A 134 5.87 -21.08 9.93
N MET A 135 4.74 -21.77 9.82
CA MET A 135 4.32 -22.82 10.78
C MET A 135 4.66 -24.20 10.25
N THR A 136 5.17 -25.08 11.12
CA THR A 136 5.34 -26.51 10.80
C THR A 136 4.00 -27.25 10.90
N ARG A 137 3.93 -28.49 10.40
CA ARG A 137 2.74 -29.33 10.54
C ARG A 137 2.39 -29.59 12.00
N GLU A 138 3.38 -29.77 12.85
CA GLU A 138 3.22 -30.00 14.29
C GLU A 138 2.65 -28.77 14.99
N GLU A 139 3.13 -27.58 14.64
CA GLU A 139 2.59 -26.32 15.15
C GLU A 139 1.13 -26.12 14.72
N ILE A 140 0.80 -26.41 13.46
CA ILE A 140 -0.59 -26.34 12.93
C ILE A 140 -1.49 -27.33 13.68
N ALA A 141 -1.02 -28.58 13.87
CA ALA A 141 -1.74 -29.60 14.64
C ALA A 141 -1.97 -29.17 16.10
N GLY A 142 -1.03 -28.41 16.69
CA GLY A 142 -1.17 -27.84 18.04
C GLY A 142 -2.38 -26.92 18.22
N TYR A 143 -2.90 -26.32 17.14
CA TYR A 143 -4.16 -25.56 17.15
C TYR A 143 -5.40 -26.45 17.04
N GLY A 144 -5.23 -27.77 16.88
CA GLY A 144 -6.30 -28.73 16.64
C GLY A 144 -6.75 -28.78 15.16
N PHE A 145 -5.94 -28.28 14.25
CA PHE A 145 -6.25 -28.28 12.81
C PHE A 145 -5.58 -29.47 12.11
N ASN A 146 -6.38 -30.22 11.34
CA ASN A 146 -5.91 -31.37 10.58
C ASN A 146 -5.41 -30.94 9.19
N PHE A 147 -4.14 -30.60 9.10
CA PHE A 147 -3.52 -30.18 7.85
C PHE A 147 -3.34 -31.34 6.86
N GLN A 148 -3.81 -31.11 5.62
CA GLN A 148 -3.68 -32.05 4.51
C GLN A 148 -2.97 -31.41 3.31
N ASP A 149 -2.29 -32.21 2.50
CA ASP A 149 -1.47 -31.70 1.37
C ASP A 149 -2.31 -31.02 0.28
N TYR A 150 -3.55 -31.46 0.05
CA TYR A 150 -4.44 -30.82 -0.91
C TYR A 150 -4.75 -29.36 -0.56
N MET A 151 -4.58 -28.95 0.69
CA MET A 151 -4.81 -27.57 1.15
C MET A 151 -3.77 -26.57 0.63
N LEU A 152 -2.70 -27.07 0.05
CA LEU A 152 -1.64 -26.29 -0.62
C LEU A 152 -1.89 -26.11 -2.12
N GLU A 153 -2.88 -26.78 -2.67
CA GLU A 153 -3.18 -26.78 -4.11
C GLU A 153 -4.55 -26.14 -4.37
N PRO A 154 -4.80 -25.61 -5.58
CA PRO A 154 -6.10 -25.08 -5.93
C PRO A 154 -7.23 -26.07 -5.70
N PHE A 155 -8.17 -25.75 -4.82
CA PHE A 155 -9.31 -26.59 -4.51
C PHE A 155 -10.39 -26.40 -5.58
N ILE A 156 -10.44 -27.32 -6.53
CA ILE A 156 -11.34 -27.29 -7.69
C ILE A 156 -12.13 -28.61 -7.74
N THR A 157 -13.44 -28.52 -7.54
CA THR A 157 -14.39 -29.63 -7.59
C THR A 157 -15.55 -29.27 -8.53
N ASP A 158 -16.42 -30.20 -8.86
CA ASP A 158 -17.57 -29.92 -9.71
C ASP A 158 -18.47 -28.81 -9.15
N TRP A 159 -18.75 -28.82 -7.83
CA TRP A 159 -19.58 -27.77 -7.24
C TRP A 159 -18.92 -26.39 -7.21
N VAL A 160 -17.58 -26.32 -7.12
CA VAL A 160 -16.82 -25.06 -7.27
C VAL A 160 -16.95 -24.53 -8.69
N LEU A 161 -16.83 -25.41 -9.68
CA LEU A 161 -16.99 -25.03 -11.10
C LEU A 161 -18.41 -24.56 -11.40
N GLU A 162 -19.42 -25.27 -10.90
CA GLU A 162 -20.82 -24.89 -11.08
C GLU A 162 -21.12 -23.51 -10.46
N ARG A 163 -20.62 -23.24 -9.26
CA ARG A 163 -20.79 -21.94 -8.61
C ARG A 163 -20.01 -20.80 -9.26
N THR A 164 -18.88 -21.12 -9.89
CA THR A 164 -18.04 -20.10 -10.53
C THR A 164 -18.46 -19.80 -11.97
N PHE A 165 -18.85 -20.82 -12.74
CA PHE A 165 -19.11 -20.71 -14.17
C PHE A 165 -20.54 -21.03 -14.59
N GLY A 166 -21.40 -21.51 -13.68
CA GLY A 166 -22.80 -21.87 -13.98
C GLY A 166 -22.90 -22.91 -15.09
N GLU A 167 -23.71 -22.64 -16.10
CA GLU A 167 -23.94 -23.53 -17.24
C GLU A 167 -22.69 -23.86 -18.06
N ARG A 168 -21.64 -23.01 -17.95
CA ARG A 168 -20.37 -23.21 -18.64
C ARG A 168 -19.39 -24.15 -17.91
N ALA A 169 -19.73 -24.65 -16.73
CA ALA A 169 -18.83 -25.48 -15.92
C ALA A 169 -18.28 -26.68 -16.69
N SER A 170 -19.11 -27.37 -17.48
CA SER A 170 -18.69 -28.52 -18.29
C SER A 170 -17.70 -28.14 -19.41
N GLU A 171 -17.96 -27.04 -20.11
CA GLU A 171 -17.05 -26.48 -21.13
C GLU A 171 -15.69 -26.14 -20.51
N ILE A 172 -15.70 -25.42 -19.39
CA ILE A 172 -14.49 -24.98 -18.69
C ILE A 172 -13.69 -26.18 -18.19
N ARG A 173 -14.33 -27.17 -17.62
CA ARG A 173 -13.71 -28.42 -17.17
C ARG A 173 -12.97 -29.12 -18.31
N GLU A 174 -13.62 -29.33 -19.42
CA GLU A 174 -13.03 -30.02 -20.58
C GLU A 174 -11.86 -29.23 -21.18
N LYS A 175 -12.02 -27.92 -21.31
CA LYS A 175 -11.05 -27.06 -21.99
C LYS A 175 -9.81 -26.77 -21.16
N TYR A 176 -9.96 -26.50 -19.84
CA TYR A 176 -8.88 -25.94 -19.03
C TYR A 176 -8.38 -26.85 -17.91
N LEU A 177 -9.10 -27.94 -17.58
CA LEU A 177 -8.79 -28.76 -16.42
C LEU A 177 -8.40 -30.18 -16.77
N LEU A 178 -7.73 -30.83 -15.82
CA LEU A 178 -7.40 -32.26 -15.83
C LEU A 178 -7.92 -32.86 -14.52
N PRO A 179 -8.53 -34.05 -14.53
CA PRO A 179 -8.93 -34.74 -13.32
C PRO A 179 -7.72 -35.15 -12.49
N THR A 180 -7.87 -35.13 -11.17
CA THR A 180 -6.92 -35.67 -10.21
C THR A 180 -7.56 -36.77 -9.37
N HIS A 181 -6.98 -37.09 -8.20
CA HIS A 181 -7.59 -38.01 -7.26
C HIS A 181 -8.74 -37.31 -6.49
N ASP A 182 -9.64 -38.10 -5.92
CA ASP A 182 -10.69 -37.62 -4.98
C ASP A 182 -11.68 -36.61 -5.56
N ASP A 183 -12.11 -36.81 -6.82
CA ASP A 183 -13.08 -35.96 -7.52
C ASP A 183 -12.68 -34.48 -7.61
N MET A 184 -11.38 -34.20 -7.56
CA MET A 184 -10.80 -32.88 -7.75
C MET A 184 -10.21 -32.71 -9.16
N TYR A 185 -10.01 -31.46 -9.51
CA TYR A 185 -9.37 -31.06 -10.77
C TYR A 185 -8.15 -30.20 -10.51
N ARG A 186 -7.24 -30.17 -11.48
CA ARG A 186 -6.14 -29.20 -11.56
C ARG A 186 -6.18 -28.48 -12.90
N LEU A 187 -5.69 -27.26 -12.95
CA LEU A 187 -5.51 -26.55 -14.21
C LEU A 187 -4.49 -27.25 -15.09
N LYS A 188 -4.72 -27.24 -16.39
CA LYS A 188 -3.72 -27.73 -17.38
C LYS A 188 -2.43 -26.92 -17.24
N PRO A 189 -1.25 -27.47 -17.58
CA PRO A 189 0.03 -26.78 -17.43
C PRO A 189 0.14 -25.43 -18.14
N GLU A 190 -0.69 -25.21 -19.17
CA GLU A 190 -0.78 -23.95 -19.90
C GLU A 190 -1.53 -22.85 -19.14
N TYR A 191 -2.26 -23.21 -18.06
CA TYR A 191 -3.14 -22.34 -17.26
C TYR A 191 -2.92 -22.48 -15.76
N ASP A 192 -1.87 -23.16 -15.30
CA ASP A 192 -1.64 -23.51 -13.90
C ASP A 192 -1.14 -22.34 -13.04
N THR A 193 -0.87 -21.17 -13.64
CA THR A 193 -0.51 -19.93 -12.92
C THR A 193 -1.31 -18.75 -13.44
N GLN A 194 -1.48 -17.73 -12.60
CA GLN A 194 -2.19 -16.51 -13.00
C GLN A 194 -1.54 -15.81 -14.21
N ARG A 195 -0.19 -15.78 -14.30
CA ARG A 195 0.52 -15.17 -15.43
C ARG A 195 0.33 -15.92 -16.74
N LYS A 196 0.23 -17.25 -16.70
CA LYS A 196 -0.07 -18.04 -17.90
C LYS A 196 -1.49 -17.78 -18.39
N ILE A 197 -2.46 -17.69 -17.47
CA ILE A 197 -3.84 -17.32 -17.81
C ILE A 197 -3.88 -15.92 -18.41
N GLU A 198 -3.28 -14.92 -17.76
CA GLU A 198 -3.21 -13.55 -18.27
C GLU A 198 -2.64 -13.50 -19.69
N ALA A 199 -1.56 -14.22 -19.95
CA ALA A 199 -0.92 -14.28 -21.26
C ALA A 199 -1.82 -14.95 -22.31
N ALA A 200 -2.50 -16.05 -21.96
CA ALA A 200 -3.38 -16.78 -22.87
C ALA A 200 -4.62 -15.97 -23.27
N PHE A 201 -5.10 -15.08 -22.41
CA PHE A 201 -6.30 -14.26 -22.62
C PHE A 201 -5.99 -12.78 -22.92
N LYS A 202 -4.74 -12.45 -23.26
CA LYS A 202 -4.29 -11.07 -23.48
C LYS A 202 -5.17 -10.31 -24.47
N ASP A 203 -5.52 -10.96 -25.58
CA ASP A 203 -6.27 -10.37 -26.69
C ASP A 203 -7.75 -10.81 -26.69
N ALA A 204 -8.24 -11.40 -25.59
CA ALA A 204 -9.61 -11.86 -25.47
C ALA A 204 -10.60 -10.68 -25.37
N ASP A 205 -11.83 -10.90 -25.81
CA ASP A 205 -12.95 -10.01 -25.59
C ASP A 205 -13.38 -9.95 -24.10
N GLN A 206 -14.44 -9.24 -23.80
CA GLN A 206 -14.87 -9.08 -22.40
C GLN A 206 -15.31 -10.40 -21.77
N ASP A 207 -15.95 -11.28 -22.52
CA ASP A 207 -16.35 -12.61 -22.01
C ASP A 207 -15.12 -13.47 -21.71
N GLY A 208 -14.15 -13.51 -22.61
CA GLY A 208 -12.87 -14.19 -22.37
C GLY A 208 -12.11 -13.62 -21.17
N LYS A 209 -12.13 -12.30 -20.96
CA LYS A 209 -11.54 -11.67 -19.77
C LYS A 209 -12.23 -12.10 -18.47
N ASN A 210 -13.56 -12.20 -18.49
CA ASN A 210 -14.30 -12.69 -17.33
C ASN A 210 -13.96 -14.16 -17.02
N VAL A 211 -13.78 -14.99 -18.04
CA VAL A 211 -13.30 -16.38 -17.89
C VAL A 211 -11.89 -16.40 -17.30
N ALA A 212 -11.00 -15.55 -17.78
CA ALA A 212 -9.63 -15.46 -17.25
C ALA A 212 -9.61 -15.06 -15.76
N GLU A 213 -10.40 -14.07 -15.37
CA GLU A 213 -10.55 -13.68 -13.95
C GLU A 213 -11.05 -14.84 -13.08
N ALA A 214 -12.07 -15.55 -13.53
CA ALA A 214 -12.61 -16.71 -12.84
C ALA A 214 -11.57 -17.85 -12.73
N LEU A 215 -10.80 -18.14 -13.80
CA LEU A 215 -9.72 -19.13 -13.75
C LEU A 215 -8.60 -18.69 -12.81
N MET A 216 -8.22 -17.40 -12.79
CA MET A 216 -7.23 -16.86 -11.84
C MET A 216 -7.71 -16.94 -10.39
N SER A 217 -9.02 -16.82 -10.13
CA SER A 217 -9.58 -17.03 -8.80
C SER A 217 -9.48 -18.48 -8.35
N LEU A 218 -9.64 -19.46 -9.26
CA LEU A 218 -9.42 -20.87 -8.94
C LEU A 218 -7.97 -21.15 -8.52
N VAL A 219 -6.97 -20.52 -9.19
CA VAL A 219 -5.55 -20.63 -8.79
C VAL A 219 -5.35 -20.18 -7.34
N SER A 220 -6.10 -19.18 -6.90
CA SER A 220 -5.99 -18.60 -5.55
C SER A 220 -6.76 -19.35 -4.46
N ASN A 221 -7.58 -20.33 -4.84
CA ASN A 221 -8.42 -21.07 -3.91
C ASN A 221 -7.64 -22.16 -3.16
N VAL A 222 -6.65 -21.72 -2.37
CA VAL A 222 -5.77 -22.54 -1.52
C VAL A 222 -5.91 -22.12 -0.05
N LEU A 223 -5.74 -23.04 0.89
CA LEU A 223 -5.86 -22.72 2.31
C LEU A 223 -4.55 -22.26 2.94
N PHE A 224 -3.44 -22.83 2.48
CA PHE A 224 -2.09 -22.49 2.91
C PHE A 224 -1.18 -22.26 1.71
N LEU A 225 -0.14 -21.46 1.94
CA LEU A 225 0.97 -21.25 1.04
C LEU A 225 2.22 -21.89 1.64
N ARG A 226 3.05 -22.52 0.81
CA ARG A 226 4.35 -23.04 1.24
C ARG A 226 5.34 -21.89 1.41
N ASP A 227 6.16 -21.95 2.47
CA ASP A 227 7.23 -20.98 2.65
C ASP A 227 8.23 -21.06 1.48
N ARG A 228 8.69 -19.91 1.00
CA ARG A 228 9.55 -19.84 -0.19
C ARG A 228 11.01 -20.24 0.08
N LYS A 229 11.43 -20.22 1.34
CA LYS A 229 12.79 -20.57 1.77
C LYS A 229 12.86 -21.94 2.46
N ASP A 230 11.76 -22.38 3.07
CA ASP A 230 11.70 -23.64 3.83
C ASP A 230 10.44 -24.44 3.44
N ALA A 231 10.64 -25.48 2.65
CA ALA A 231 9.54 -26.31 2.12
C ALA A 231 8.72 -27.04 3.22
N ASN A 232 9.21 -27.10 4.46
CA ASN A 232 8.53 -27.72 5.59
C ASN A 232 7.71 -26.74 6.44
N LYS A 233 7.64 -25.47 6.00
CA LYS A 233 6.86 -24.42 6.66
C LYS A 233 5.76 -23.92 5.77
N PHE A 234 4.68 -23.45 6.42
CA PHE A 234 3.44 -23.05 5.77
C PHE A 234 2.94 -21.75 6.35
N HIS A 235 2.25 -21.00 5.52
CA HIS A 235 1.60 -19.74 5.86
C HIS A 235 0.10 -19.86 5.56
N PRO A 236 -0.81 -19.53 6.49
CA PRO A 236 -2.22 -19.45 6.14
C PRO A 236 -2.41 -18.40 5.04
N ARG A 237 -3.20 -18.72 4.02
CA ARG A 237 -3.48 -17.75 2.95
C ARG A 237 -4.40 -16.65 3.49
N ILE A 238 -4.03 -15.41 3.23
CA ILE A 238 -4.79 -14.24 3.72
C ILE A 238 -6.20 -14.20 3.10
N SER A 239 -7.20 -13.77 3.87
CA SER A 239 -8.60 -13.62 3.44
C SER A 239 -9.28 -14.88 2.90
N VAL A 240 -8.75 -16.06 3.19
CA VAL A 240 -9.28 -17.35 2.70
C VAL A 240 -10.67 -17.68 3.22
N GLN A 241 -11.12 -17.02 4.27
CA GLN A 241 -12.45 -17.24 4.88
C GLN A 241 -13.61 -16.97 3.91
N HIS A 242 -13.36 -16.29 2.80
CA HIS A 242 -14.36 -16.00 1.76
C HIS A 242 -14.31 -16.98 0.57
N ASP A 243 -13.44 -17.99 0.62
CA ASP A 243 -13.22 -18.90 -0.50
C ASP A 243 -13.81 -20.28 -0.29
N PHE A 244 -13.98 -20.99 -1.40
CA PHE A 244 -14.62 -22.32 -1.42
C PHE A 244 -13.87 -23.36 -0.60
N ILE A 245 -12.53 -23.35 -0.59
CA ILE A 245 -11.74 -24.30 0.21
C ILE A 245 -12.03 -24.14 1.72
N TYR A 246 -12.19 -22.90 2.19
CA TYR A 246 -12.57 -22.66 3.59
C TYR A 246 -14.04 -23.02 3.83
N GLU A 247 -14.93 -22.71 2.89
CA GLU A 247 -16.35 -23.09 2.96
C GLU A 247 -16.52 -24.60 3.14
N ALA A 248 -15.68 -25.40 2.44
CA ALA A 248 -15.71 -26.87 2.49
C ALA A 248 -15.21 -27.49 3.81
N LEU A 249 -14.56 -26.72 4.68
CA LEU A 249 -14.09 -27.23 5.98
C LEU A 249 -15.25 -27.53 6.93
N TRP A 250 -15.08 -28.55 7.78
CA TRP A 250 -15.96 -28.80 8.90
C TRP A 250 -15.91 -27.64 9.91
N GLN A 251 -17.00 -27.45 10.68
CA GLN A 251 -17.07 -26.34 11.63
C GLN A 251 -15.93 -26.35 12.65
N SER A 252 -15.55 -27.52 13.16
CA SER A 252 -14.41 -27.68 14.08
C SER A 252 -13.07 -27.23 13.47
N ASP A 253 -12.88 -27.54 12.18
CA ASP A 253 -11.67 -27.16 11.46
C ASP A 253 -11.65 -25.66 11.17
N LYS A 254 -12.79 -25.05 10.83
CA LYS A 254 -12.92 -23.59 10.70
C LYS A 254 -12.52 -22.86 11.99
N GLU A 255 -12.99 -23.35 13.12
CA GLU A 255 -12.65 -22.78 14.43
C GLU A 255 -11.15 -22.91 14.75
N ALA A 256 -10.58 -24.08 14.50
CA ALA A 256 -9.16 -24.34 14.68
C ALA A 256 -8.29 -23.47 13.73
N PHE A 257 -8.69 -23.40 12.47
CA PHE A 257 -8.03 -22.56 11.47
C PHE A 257 -8.10 -21.06 11.83
N ASN A 258 -9.24 -20.57 12.29
CA ASN A 258 -9.37 -19.17 12.67
C ASN A 258 -8.50 -18.81 13.89
N ARG A 259 -8.33 -19.72 14.87
CA ARG A 259 -7.37 -19.51 15.97
C ARG A 259 -5.95 -19.40 15.46
N LEU A 260 -5.52 -20.32 14.62
CA LEU A 260 -4.22 -20.34 13.95
C LEU A 260 -4.01 -19.08 13.10
N TYR A 261 -4.99 -18.72 12.27
CA TYR A 261 -4.96 -17.56 11.39
C TYR A 261 -4.77 -16.25 12.18
N ASN A 262 -5.57 -16.05 13.23
CA ASN A 262 -5.50 -14.87 14.07
C ASN A 262 -4.16 -14.77 14.82
N ASP A 263 -3.63 -15.90 15.30
CA ASP A 263 -2.31 -15.90 15.92
C ASP A 263 -1.23 -15.54 14.90
N TYR A 264 -1.25 -16.17 13.72
CA TYR A 264 -0.26 -15.95 12.66
C TYR A 264 -0.20 -14.49 12.22
N PHE A 265 -1.34 -13.88 11.88
CA PHE A 265 -1.36 -12.53 11.31
C PHE A 265 -1.24 -11.42 12.34
N TYR A 266 -1.69 -11.61 13.58
CA TYR A 266 -1.82 -10.52 14.55
C TYR A 266 -0.95 -10.65 15.80
N ARG A 267 -0.28 -11.79 16.03
CA ARG A 267 0.50 -12.00 17.26
C ARG A 267 1.87 -12.61 17.04
N ARG A 268 1.91 -13.81 16.43
CA ARG A 268 3.10 -14.68 16.31
C ARG A 268 4.34 -13.94 15.84
N ASN A 269 4.19 -13.02 14.91
CA ASN A 269 5.31 -12.38 14.22
C ASN A 269 5.76 -11.06 14.86
N ASN A 270 5.10 -10.53 15.87
CA ASN A 270 5.34 -9.19 16.38
C ASN A 270 6.78 -8.98 16.87
N ASP A 271 7.26 -9.80 17.80
CA ASP A 271 8.61 -9.68 18.35
C ASP A 271 9.68 -9.98 17.28
N PHE A 272 9.39 -10.91 16.39
CA PHE A 272 10.26 -11.23 15.27
C PHE A 272 10.41 -10.03 14.33
N TRP A 273 9.31 -9.39 13.92
CA TRP A 273 9.33 -8.21 13.06
C TRP A 273 9.94 -7.00 13.75
N TYR A 274 9.74 -6.83 15.06
CA TYR A 274 10.49 -5.85 15.83
C TYR A 274 12.01 -6.04 15.67
N GLY A 275 12.50 -7.27 15.89
CA GLY A 275 13.90 -7.61 15.73
C GLY A 275 14.41 -7.36 14.30
N GLU A 276 13.62 -7.71 13.29
CA GLU A 276 13.96 -7.47 11.88
C GLU A 276 14.07 -5.99 11.53
N ALA A 277 13.18 -5.16 12.05
CA ALA A 277 13.25 -3.71 11.85
C ALA A 277 14.48 -3.10 12.55
N MET A 278 14.76 -3.54 13.77
CA MET A 278 15.87 -3.02 14.58
C MET A 278 17.26 -3.41 14.04
N LYS A 279 17.36 -4.42 13.17
CA LYS A 279 18.61 -4.73 12.44
C LYS A 279 18.93 -3.68 11.36
N LYS A 280 17.95 -2.90 10.89
CA LYS A 280 18.03 -2.02 9.70
C LYS A 280 17.80 -0.55 10.04
N LEU A 281 16.62 -0.22 10.58
CA LEU A 281 16.15 1.15 10.72
C LEU A 281 17.03 2.06 11.59
N PRO A 282 17.61 1.64 12.73
CA PRO A 282 18.46 2.53 13.53
C PRO A 282 19.59 3.13 12.71
N ARG A 283 20.32 2.28 11.99
CA ARG A 283 21.45 2.71 11.16
C ARG A 283 20.99 3.64 10.03
N LEU A 284 19.86 3.35 9.41
CA LEU A 284 19.33 4.12 8.30
C LEU A 284 18.85 5.51 8.73
N VAL A 285 18.19 5.60 9.90
CA VAL A 285 17.77 6.88 10.49
C VAL A 285 18.96 7.75 10.86
N GLU A 286 20.04 7.13 11.36
CA GLU A 286 21.27 7.82 11.75
C GLU A 286 22.18 8.19 10.58
N ALA A 287 21.95 7.62 9.39
CA ALA A 287 22.78 7.89 8.19
C ALA A 287 22.82 9.36 7.76
N THR A 288 21.80 10.13 8.12
CA THR A 288 21.72 11.57 7.82
C THR A 288 21.09 12.36 8.98
N ARG A 289 21.10 13.70 8.85
CA ARG A 289 20.43 14.59 9.80
C ARG A 289 19.05 15.05 9.31
N MET A 290 18.53 14.47 8.25
CA MET A 290 17.18 14.77 7.78
C MET A 290 16.14 14.32 8.79
N LEU A 291 15.03 15.08 8.91
CA LEU A 291 13.87 14.63 9.67
C LEU A 291 13.20 13.45 8.97
N VAL A 292 13.00 12.36 9.70
CA VAL A 292 12.43 11.12 9.15
C VAL A 292 10.94 11.07 9.39
N CYS A 293 10.17 10.85 8.32
CA CYS A 293 8.74 10.58 8.36
C CYS A 293 8.47 9.20 7.76
N ALA A 294 7.49 8.50 8.27
CA ALA A 294 7.06 7.21 7.75
C ALA A 294 5.77 7.36 6.91
N GLU A 295 5.62 6.48 5.93
CA GLU A 295 4.31 6.04 5.48
C GLU A 295 4.06 4.69 6.18
N ASP A 296 3.16 4.68 7.15
CA ASP A 296 2.87 3.56 8.05
C ASP A 296 1.37 3.21 8.01
N LEU A 297 0.83 3.11 6.80
CA LEU A 297 -0.57 2.78 6.53
C LEU A 297 -0.76 1.29 6.20
N GLY A 298 -2.01 0.82 6.25
CA GLY A 298 -2.42 -0.54 5.91
C GLY A 298 -2.46 -1.46 7.13
N MET A 299 -2.09 -2.73 6.96
CA MET A 299 -2.07 -3.71 8.04
C MET A 299 -0.83 -3.51 8.92
N VAL A 300 -0.95 -2.67 9.94
CA VAL A 300 0.16 -2.23 10.80
C VAL A 300 0.32 -3.17 11.99
N PRO A 301 1.45 -3.91 12.14
CA PRO A 301 1.73 -4.72 13.33
C PRO A 301 1.95 -3.87 14.57
N ASP A 302 1.62 -4.41 15.75
CA ASP A 302 1.78 -3.71 17.04
C ASP A 302 3.21 -3.24 17.32
N CYS A 303 4.20 -3.91 16.80
CA CYS A 303 5.62 -3.53 16.96
C CYS A 303 6.00 -2.24 16.21
N VAL A 304 5.24 -1.84 15.19
CA VAL A 304 5.59 -0.65 14.38
C VAL A 304 5.54 0.63 15.19
N PRO A 305 4.48 0.96 15.94
CA PRO A 305 4.48 2.14 16.82
C PRO A 305 5.64 2.15 17.83
N TRP A 306 6.05 0.99 18.33
CA TRP A 306 7.19 0.91 19.27
C TRP A 306 8.49 1.35 18.62
N VAL A 307 8.81 0.82 17.44
CA VAL A 307 10.03 1.17 16.68
C VAL A 307 10.01 2.62 16.23
N ILE A 308 8.89 3.07 15.63
CA ILE A 308 8.72 4.47 15.18
C ILE A 308 8.94 5.45 16.33
N ASN A 309 8.34 5.18 17.49
CA ASN A 309 8.51 6.05 18.67
C ASN A 309 9.94 6.01 19.23
N GLN A 310 10.56 4.82 19.31
CA GLN A 310 11.93 4.64 19.78
C GLN A 310 12.94 5.36 18.88
N LEU A 311 12.76 5.31 17.58
CA LEU A 311 13.63 5.96 16.60
C LEU A 311 13.23 7.41 16.27
N ARG A 312 12.19 7.94 16.93
CA ARG A 312 11.69 9.31 16.75
C ARG A 312 11.30 9.62 15.29
N ILE A 313 10.82 8.62 14.58
CA ILE A 313 10.25 8.76 13.23
C ILE A 313 8.84 9.35 13.37
N LEU A 314 8.46 10.27 12.49
CA LEU A 314 7.12 10.82 12.46
C LEU A 314 6.16 9.83 11.76
N SER A 315 5.08 9.45 12.44
CA SER A 315 4.01 8.64 11.86
C SER A 315 3.14 9.47 10.90
N LEU A 316 2.41 8.82 10.03
CA LEU A 316 1.42 9.46 9.15
C LEU A 316 0.02 9.31 9.74
N GLU A 317 -0.71 10.42 9.89
CA GLU A 317 -2.06 10.44 10.45
C GLU A 317 -3.06 10.98 9.43
N ILE A 318 -4.01 10.12 9.02
CA ILE A 318 -5.09 10.42 8.09
C ILE A 318 -6.42 10.20 8.80
N GLN A 319 -7.25 11.24 8.87
CA GLN A 319 -8.49 11.21 9.65
C GLN A 319 -9.49 10.16 9.14
N THR A 320 -9.57 9.98 7.83
CA THR A 320 -10.50 9.06 7.15
C THR A 320 -9.96 7.64 7.04
N MET A 321 -8.71 7.41 7.45
CA MET A 321 -8.04 6.10 7.46
C MET A 321 -7.28 5.92 8.78
N PRO A 322 -7.97 5.87 9.92
CA PRO A 322 -7.32 5.68 11.21
C PRO A 322 -6.67 4.30 11.31
N LYS A 323 -5.59 4.20 12.06
CA LYS A 323 -4.84 2.94 12.28
C LYS A 323 -5.61 1.94 13.15
N ASP A 324 -6.53 2.41 13.99
CA ASP A 324 -7.46 1.55 14.74
C ASP A 324 -8.66 1.21 13.85
N VAL A 325 -8.75 -0.06 13.47
CA VAL A 325 -9.82 -0.59 12.60
C VAL A 325 -11.23 -0.47 13.20
N ASN A 326 -11.36 -0.25 14.50
CA ASN A 326 -12.64 -0.05 15.17
C ASN A 326 -13.11 1.41 15.16
N VAL A 327 -12.26 2.31 14.66
CA VAL A 327 -12.55 3.75 14.57
C VAL A 327 -12.77 4.12 13.12
N LYS A 328 -13.94 4.66 12.79
CA LYS A 328 -14.28 5.05 11.41
C LYS A 328 -13.58 6.34 10.98
N PHE A 329 -13.53 7.33 11.87
CA PHE A 329 -12.85 8.61 11.65
C PHE A 329 -11.93 8.92 12.82
N GLY A 330 -10.67 9.20 12.53
CA GLY A 330 -9.69 9.60 13.53
C GLY A 330 -10.05 10.94 14.21
N VAL A 331 -9.68 11.08 15.45
CA VAL A 331 -9.86 12.33 16.20
C VAL A 331 -8.56 13.14 16.12
N LEU A 332 -8.52 14.15 15.25
CA LEU A 332 -7.32 14.96 14.99
C LEU A 332 -6.64 15.50 16.26
N ALA A 333 -7.42 15.89 17.27
CA ALA A 333 -6.89 16.37 18.55
C ALA A 333 -6.12 15.29 19.35
N LYS A 334 -6.25 14.03 18.99
CA LYS A 334 -5.53 12.90 19.61
C LYS A 334 -4.30 12.45 18.81
N ASN A 335 -4.01 13.09 17.69
CA ASN A 335 -2.82 12.76 16.92
C ASN A 335 -1.57 12.88 17.81
N PRO A 336 -0.62 11.93 17.71
CA PRO A 336 0.64 12.07 18.43
C PRO A 336 1.42 13.29 17.93
N TYR A 337 2.14 13.98 18.83
CA TYR A 337 2.95 15.13 18.42
C TYR A 337 3.96 14.75 17.30
N ARG A 338 4.63 13.59 17.45
CA ARG A 338 5.57 13.11 16.43
C ARG A 338 4.84 12.46 15.25
N SER A 339 4.07 13.27 14.54
CA SER A 339 3.34 12.82 13.35
C SER A 339 3.27 13.90 12.28
N VAL A 340 2.89 13.45 11.10
CA VAL A 340 2.47 14.26 9.97
C VAL A 340 0.97 14.09 9.81
N SER A 341 0.20 15.17 9.94
CA SER A 341 -1.23 15.18 9.61
C SER A 341 -1.42 15.59 8.16
N THR A 342 -2.23 14.86 7.43
CA THR A 342 -2.66 15.19 6.06
C THR A 342 -4.13 14.81 5.88
N ILE A 343 -4.82 15.43 4.93
CA ILE A 343 -6.20 15.05 4.59
C ILE A 343 -6.16 13.73 3.81
N PHE A 344 -5.43 13.70 2.69
CA PHE A 344 -5.19 12.53 1.87
C PHE A 344 -3.76 12.54 1.33
N THR A 345 -3.28 11.39 0.86
CA THR A 345 -2.01 11.27 0.15
C THR A 345 -2.23 11.24 -1.36
N HIS A 346 -1.14 11.29 -2.13
CA HIS A 346 -1.19 11.13 -3.59
C HIS A 346 -1.69 9.75 -4.05
N ASP A 347 -1.73 8.75 -3.17
CA ASP A 347 -2.24 7.40 -3.43
C ASP A 347 -3.74 7.25 -3.17
N MET A 348 -4.37 8.30 -2.66
CA MET A 348 -5.78 8.34 -2.28
C MET A 348 -6.57 9.31 -3.17
N PRO A 349 -7.92 9.27 -3.14
CA PRO A 349 -8.74 10.33 -3.72
C PRO A 349 -8.38 11.71 -3.13
N THR A 350 -8.57 12.78 -3.88
CA THR A 350 -8.55 14.12 -3.29
C THR A 350 -9.76 14.32 -2.39
N LEU A 351 -9.74 15.36 -1.52
CA LEU A 351 -10.88 15.65 -0.65
C LEU A 351 -12.19 15.77 -1.42
N ARG A 352 -12.15 16.40 -2.60
CA ARG A 352 -13.32 16.61 -3.46
C ARG A 352 -13.84 15.31 -4.08
N GLN A 353 -12.94 14.42 -4.54
CA GLN A 353 -13.33 13.11 -5.05
C GLN A 353 -13.93 12.25 -3.94
N TRP A 354 -13.22 12.12 -2.82
CA TRP A 354 -13.69 11.34 -1.67
C TRP A 354 -15.07 11.80 -1.18
N TRP A 355 -15.35 13.11 -1.24
CA TRP A 355 -16.63 13.67 -0.81
C TRP A 355 -17.83 13.15 -1.62
N ASP A 356 -17.61 12.84 -2.88
CA ASP A 356 -18.67 12.42 -3.82
C ASP A 356 -18.66 10.91 -4.10
N GLU A 357 -17.60 10.16 -3.73
CA GLU A 357 -17.49 8.72 -3.96
C GLU A 357 -18.52 7.90 -3.14
N ASP A 358 -18.68 8.23 -1.87
CA ASP A 358 -19.61 7.55 -0.95
C ASP A 358 -20.40 8.61 -0.16
N ARG A 359 -21.63 8.85 -0.57
CA ARG A 359 -22.49 9.87 0.03
C ARG A 359 -22.96 9.53 1.43
N ASP A 360 -23.11 8.26 1.77
CA ASP A 360 -23.49 7.82 3.12
C ASP A 360 -22.33 8.06 4.10
N LEU A 361 -21.12 7.71 3.67
CA LEU A 361 -19.88 7.95 4.43
C LEU A 361 -19.65 9.45 4.66
N THR A 362 -19.82 10.27 3.63
CA THR A 362 -19.62 11.71 3.74
C THR A 362 -20.73 12.38 4.53
N GLN A 363 -21.97 11.88 4.47
CA GLN A 363 -23.05 12.35 5.35
C GLN A 363 -22.70 12.10 6.82
N GLU A 364 -22.18 10.92 7.15
CA GLU A 364 -21.75 10.59 8.51
C GLU A 364 -20.58 11.48 8.95
N TYR A 365 -19.58 11.69 8.08
CA TYR A 365 -18.47 12.61 8.35
C TYR A 365 -18.96 14.04 8.61
N TYR A 366 -19.90 14.53 7.80
CA TYR A 366 -20.50 15.85 7.92
C TYR A 366 -21.16 16.04 9.29
N ASN A 367 -21.91 15.02 9.76
CA ASN A 367 -22.59 15.09 11.05
C ASN A 367 -21.64 14.85 12.24
N ALA A 368 -20.83 13.77 12.20
CA ALA A 368 -20.05 13.33 13.37
C ALA A 368 -18.73 14.07 13.54
N VAL A 369 -18.08 14.46 12.44
CA VAL A 369 -16.77 15.11 12.46
C VAL A 369 -16.86 16.61 12.31
N LEU A 370 -17.67 17.10 11.37
CA LEU A 370 -17.83 18.55 11.15
C LEU A 370 -18.91 19.18 12.05
N TRP A 371 -19.66 18.36 12.80
CA TRP A 371 -20.72 18.80 13.72
C TRP A 371 -21.83 19.63 13.02
N LYS A 372 -22.08 19.34 11.74
CA LYS A 372 -23.11 20.00 10.93
C LYS A 372 -24.39 19.16 10.92
N GLN A 373 -25.52 19.82 10.69
CA GLN A 373 -26.83 19.18 10.64
C GLN A 373 -27.44 19.32 9.24
N GLY A 374 -28.39 18.43 8.93
CA GLY A 374 -29.03 18.37 7.62
C GLY A 374 -28.25 17.56 6.61
N PRO A 375 -28.68 17.54 5.35
CA PRO A 375 -27.99 16.80 4.30
C PRO A 375 -26.64 17.43 3.97
N ALA A 376 -25.63 16.57 3.80
CA ALA A 376 -24.32 16.99 3.32
C ALA A 376 -24.46 17.55 1.89
N PRO A 377 -23.95 18.74 1.61
CA PRO A 377 -24.06 19.33 0.27
C PRO A 377 -23.12 18.63 -0.72
N HIS A 378 -23.59 18.44 -1.94
CA HIS A 378 -22.83 17.90 -3.07
C HIS A 378 -22.99 18.78 -4.31
N PRO A 379 -21.91 19.08 -5.05
CA PRO A 379 -20.49 18.78 -4.73
C PRO A 379 -20.02 19.51 -3.47
N LEU A 380 -18.80 19.15 -2.98
CA LEU A 380 -18.18 19.76 -1.80
C LEU A 380 -18.10 21.30 -1.92
N PRO A 381 -18.75 22.07 -1.03
CA PRO A 381 -18.61 23.52 -1.00
C PRO A 381 -17.25 23.98 -0.42
N GLY A 382 -16.81 25.16 -0.84
CA GLY A 382 -15.55 25.73 -0.41
C GLY A 382 -15.44 26.00 1.10
N ASP A 383 -16.54 26.41 1.74
CA ASP A 383 -16.60 26.66 3.20
C ASP A 383 -16.51 25.35 4.02
N VAL A 384 -17.07 24.26 3.51
CA VAL A 384 -16.95 22.94 4.13
C VAL A 384 -15.53 22.41 3.98
N ALA A 385 -14.93 22.56 2.80
CA ALA A 385 -13.53 22.23 2.56
C ALA A 385 -12.59 23.03 3.48
N GLU A 386 -12.85 24.34 3.64
CA GLU A 386 -12.09 25.18 4.57
C GLU A 386 -12.15 24.67 5.99
N GLN A 387 -13.31 24.23 6.48
CA GLN A 387 -13.42 23.65 7.82
C GLN A 387 -12.55 22.40 7.98
N VAL A 388 -12.51 21.52 6.97
CA VAL A 388 -11.64 20.34 6.97
C VAL A 388 -10.16 20.74 7.04
N VAL A 389 -9.74 21.71 6.22
CA VAL A 389 -8.38 22.26 6.23
C VAL A 389 -8.04 22.84 7.61
N VAL A 390 -8.90 23.65 8.19
CA VAL A 390 -8.70 24.28 9.51
C VAL A 390 -8.58 23.22 10.61
N ASN A 391 -9.41 22.18 10.58
CA ASN A 391 -9.34 21.10 11.55
C ASN A 391 -7.97 20.40 11.52
N HIS A 392 -7.42 20.15 10.32
CA HIS A 392 -6.08 19.56 10.18
C HIS A 392 -4.96 20.49 10.61
N LEU A 393 -5.05 21.79 10.27
CA LEU A 393 -4.10 22.79 10.73
C LEU A 393 -4.05 22.87 12.27
N ASN A 394 -5.17 22.71 12.95
CA ASN A 394 -5.28 22.74 14.41
C ASN A 394 -4.89 21.42 15.11
N SER A 395 -4.49 20.40 14.37
CA SER A 395 -4.04 19.13 14.96
C SER A 395 -2.73 19.32 15.76
N PRO A 396 -2.47 18.53 16.81
CA PRO A 396 -1.22 18.61 17.57
C PRO A 396 -0.01 18.01 16.85
N SER A 397 -0.19 17.46 15.64
CA SER A 397 0.89 16.89 14.83
C SER A 397 2.00 17.90 14.57
N MET A 398 3.27 17.47 14.67
CA MET A 398 4.44 18.32 14.43
C MET A 398 4.38 18.98 13.05
N LEU A 399 3.98 18.23 12.03
CA LEU A 399 3.80 18.72 10.66
C LEU A 399 2.34 18.56 10.22
N CYS A 400 1.84 19.56 9.51
CA CYS A 400 0.59 19.46 8.75
C CYS A 400 0.94 19.71 7.30
N MET A 401 0.76 18.69 6.46
CA MET A 401 1.09 18.73 5.04
C MET A 401 -0.16 18.52 4.22
N LEU A 402 -0.61 19.53 3.53
CA LEU A 402 -1.81 19.51 2.70
C LEU A 402 -1.41 19.58 1.22
N SER A 403 -2.10 18.83 0.38
CA SER A 403 -1.88 18.89 -1.06
C SER A 403 -2.31 20.25 -1.62
N LEU A 404 -1.78 20.60 -2.79
CA LEU A 404 -2.26 21.80 -3.49
C LEU A 404 -3.75 21.69 -3.80
N GLN A 405 -4.25 20.51 -4.12
CA GLN A 405 -5.65 20.24 -4.38
C GLN A 405 -6.52 20.49 -3.14
N ASP A 406 -6.04 20.12 -1.94
CA ASP A 406 -6.73 20.41 -0.67
C ASP A 406 -6.83 21.92 -0.43
N TRP A 407 -5.74 22.65 -0.67
CA TRP A 407 -5.76 24.10 -0.56
C TRP A 407 -6.69 24.75 -1.59
N LEU A 408 -6.62 24.35 -2.86
CA LEU A 408 -7.48 24.90 -3.90
C LEU A 408 -8.97 24.55 -3.69
N SER A 409 -9.28 23.47 -2.98
CA SER A 409 -10.66 23.05 -2.71
C SER A 409 -11.48 24.09 -1.93
N ILE A 410 -10.81 24.97 -1.16
CA ILE A 410 -11.46 26.02 -0.35
C ILE A 410 -11.95 27.23 -1.16
N ASP A 411 -11.61 27.31 -2.45
CA ASP A 411 -11.99 28.42 -3.32
C ASP A 411 -12.58 27.90 -4.65
N GLU A 412 -13.88 28.06 -4.79
CA GLU A 412 -14.64 27.54 -5.93
C GLU A 412 -14.33 28.25 -7.26
N THR A 413 -13.68 29.40 -7.21
CA THR A 413 -13.36 30.21 -8.40
C THR A 413 -12.05 29.79 -9.06
N ILE A 414 -11.14 29.18 -8.29
CA ILE A 414 -9.80 28.81 -8.76
C ILE A 414 -9.52 27.31 -8.77
N ARG A 415 -10.33 26.50 -8.08
CA ARG A 415 -10.19 25.05 -8.10
C ARG A 415 -10.53 24.48 -9.49
N LEU A 416 -9.98 23.32 -9.81
CA LEU A 416 -10.29 22.63 -11.06
C LEU A 416 -11.80 22.29 -11.12
N ALA A 417 -12.43 22.47 -12.29
CA ALA A 417 -13.85 22.21 -12.44
C ALA A 417 -14.18 20.72 -12.20
N ASP A 418 -13.41 19.83 -12.82
CA ASP A 418 -13.55 18.38 -12.71
C ASP A 418 -12.67 17.84 -11.55
N PRO A 419 -13.25 17.31 -10.45
CA PRO A 419 -12.48 16.75 -9.36
C PRO A 419 -11.72 15.47 -9.76
N ASP A 420 -12.17 14.71 -10.76
CA ASP A 420 -11.49 13.48 -11.18
C ASP A 420 -10.15 13.77 -11.87
N ALA A 421 -10.01 14.93 -12.49
CA ALA A 421 -8.76 15.40 -13.07
C ALA A 421 -7.71 15.81 -12.00
N GLU A 422 -8.07 15.89 -10.73
CA GLU A 422 -7.16 16.16 -9.60
C GLU A 422 -6.40 14.90 -9.13
N ARG A 423 -6.84 13.70 -9.54
CA ARG A 423 -6.26 12.43 -9.09
C ARG A 423 -4.81 12.27 -9.57
N ILE A 424 -3.93 11.88 -8.66
CA ILE A 424 -2.51 11.64 -8.97
C ILE A 424 -2.24 10.17 -9.23
N ASN A 425 -2.57 9.30 -8.29
CA ASN A 425 -2.31 7.86 -8.38
C ASN A 425 -3.55 7.01 -8.03
N ILE A 426 -3.61 5.82 -8.61
CA ILE A 426 -4.56 4.76 -8.30
C ILE A 426 -3.75 3.47 -8.10
N PRO A 427 -3.27 3.17 -6.88
CA PRO A 427 -2.34 2.06 -6.63
C PRO A 427 -2.89 0.67 -7.03
N ALA A 428 -4.20 0.48 -7.00
CA ALA A 428 -4.86 -0.75 -7.45
C ALA A 428 -4.80 -0.96 -8.97
N ASN A 429 -4.49 0.08 -9.75
CA ASN A 429 -4.35 0.00 -11.19
C ASN A 429 -2.87 -0.04 -11.59
N PRO A 430 -2.30 -1.22 -11.91
CA PRO A 430 -0.87 -1.35 -12.26
C PRO A 430 -0.49 -0.64 -13.57
N ARG A 431 -1.46 -0.20 -14.35
CA ARG A 431 -1.27 0.55 -15.60
C ARG A 431 -1.59 2.03 -15.46
N HIS A 432 -1.82 2.51 -14.23
CA HIS A 432 -2.06 3.94 -14.00
C HIS A 432 -0.79 4.75 -14.28
N TYR A 433 -0.98 5.89 -14.94
CA TYR A 433 0.09 6.84 -15.22
C TYR A 433 -0.12 8.12 -14.41
N TRP A 434 0.88 8.55 -13.70
CA TRP A 434 0.91 9.82 -12.96
C TRP A 434 0.97 10.98 -13.94
N ARG A 435 -0.22 11.55 -14.28
CA ARG A 435 -0.36 12.59 -15.32
C ARG A 435 -0.88 13.91 -14.80
N TYR A 436 -1.13 14.00 -13.49
CA TYR A 436 -1.64 15.25 -12.94
C TYR A 436 -0.72 16.41 -13.30
N ARG A 437 -1.33 17.49 -13.78
CA ARG A 437 -0.69 18.77 -13.99
C ARG A 437 -1.52 19.86 -13.36
N MET A 438 -0.88 20.76 -12.64
CA MET A 438 -1.50 21.95 -12.11
C MET A 438 -2.15 22.74 -13.28
N HIS A 439 -3.43 23.05 -13.16
CA HIS A 439 -4.23 23.69 -14.22
C HIS A 439 -3.95 25.20 -14.36
N MET A 440 -3.23 25.78 -13.41
CA MET A 440 -2.78 27.18 -13.43
C MET A 440 -1.26 27.25 -13.35
N THR A 441 -0.69 28.31 -13.89
CA THR A 441 0.74 28.59 -13.76
C THR A 441 1.08 29.11 -12.36
N ILE A 442 2.33 29.01 -11.95
CA ILE A 442 2.80 29.61 -10.70
C ILE A 442 2.51 31.11 -10.65
N SER A 443 2.70 31.82 -11.77
CA SER A 443 2.41 33.24 -11.85
C SER A 443 0.92 33.57 -11.64
N GLN A 444 0.02 32.74 -12.16
CA GLN A 444 -1.42 32.87 -11.92
C GLN A 444 -1.75 32.62 -10.45
N LEU A 445 -1.19 31.57 -9.85
CA LEU A 445 -1.38 31.27 -8.43
C LEU A 445 -0.88 32.42 -7.53
N MET A 446 0.29 32.99 -7.84
CA MET A 446 0.82 34.16 -7.13
C MET A 446 -0.06 35.40 -7.30
N ALA A 447 -0.79 35.54 -8.40
CA ALA A 447 -1.71 36.63 -8.65
C ALA A 447 -3.06 36.50 -7.92
N CYS A 448 -3.40 35.32 -7.38
CA CYS A 448 -4.62 35.06 -6.59
C CYS A 448 -4.48 35.65 -5.18
N LYS A 449 -4.48 36.98 -5.05
CA LYS A 449 -4.19 37.68 -3.79
C LYS A 449 -5.13 37.28 -2.65
N GLU A 450 -6.42 37.28 -2.89
CA GLU A 450 -7.43 36.95 -1.86
C GLU A 450 -7.25 35.52 -1.34
N PHE A 451 -6.99 34.56 -2.22
CA PHE A 451 -6.70 33.18 -1.86
C PHE A 451 -5.41 33.08 -1.04
N ASN A 452 -4.32 33.73 -1.46
CA ASN A 452 -3.03 33.71 -0.78
C ASN A 452 -3.13 34.37 0.61
N GLU A 453 -3.86 35.45 0.76
CA GLU A 453 -4.14 36.10 2.05
C GLU A 453 -4.97 35.22 2.96
N LYS A 454 -5.98 34.53 2.39
CA LYS A 454 -6.82 33.57 3.11
C LYS A 454 -5.97 32.41 3.65
N MET A 455 -5.14 31.77 2.82
CA MET A 455 -4.21 30.73 3.24
C MET A 455 -3.29 31.20 4.38
N THR A 456 -2.67 32.36 4.23
CA THR A 456 -1.78 32.94 5.21
C THR A 456 -2.52 33.16 6.56
N LYS A 457 -3.73 33.65 6.52
CA LYS A 457 -4.57 33.85 7.70
C LYS A 457 -4.90 32.53 8.40
N LEU A 458 -5.30 31.49 7.65
CA LEU A 458 -5.63 30.18 8.21
C LEU A 458 -4.41 29.55 8.90
N ILE A 459 -3.23 29.60 8.26
CA ILE A 459 -1.98 29.10 8.82
C ILE A 459 -1.60 29.89 10.08
N THR A 460 -1.66 31.21 10.04
CA THR A 460 -1.31 32.05 11.18
C THR A 460 -2.23 31.81 12.36
N ASN A 461 -3.54 31.69 12.13
CA ASN A 461 -4.54 31.44 13.17
C ASN A 461 -4.36 30.10 13.86
N SER A 462 -3.82 29.09 13.17
CA SER A 462 -3.52 27.76 13.74
C SER A 462 -2.25 27.75 14.60
N GLY A 463 -1.52 28.86 14.69
CA GLY A 463 -0.23 28.94 15.39
C GLY A 463 0.95 28.29 14.66
N ARG A 464 0.72 27.76 13.45
CA ARG A 464 1.78 27.24 12.58
C ARG A 464 2.42 28.41 11.82
N LYS A 465 3.74 28.43 11.76
CA LYS A 465 4.50 29.50 11.08
C LYS A 465 5.42 28.91 10.02
#